data_7d55246264d305964facaa2be306f56f
#
_entry.id   7d55246264d305964facaa2be306f56f
#
_cell.length_a   1.000
_cell.length_b   1.000
_cell.length_c   1.000
_cell.angle_alpha   90.00
_cell.angle_beta   90.00
_cell.angle_gamma   90.00
#
_symmetry.space_group_name_H-M   'P 1'
#
loop_
_entity.id
_entity.type
_entity.pdbx_description
1 polymer ?
#
loop_
_entity_poly.entity_id
_entity_poly.type
_entity_poly.pdbx_seq_one_letter_code
_entity_poly.pdbx_strand_id
1 'polypeptide(L)'
;MIKQIKYLVAGGGPCGIGAALRLQELGENDFLVLEKEDYAGGLATSFVDAQGFTWDVGGHVQFSHYKYFDKIMEKALGKTGWLTHERASFIWMKDRFIPYPLQNNIHRLPEDIFKECFEGLEKALANNSSNSLKNFKDWLLASFGEGIASHFLLPYNYKVWAYHPEKMQYGWIGERVSVVDIERIKKNIEEDKDDISWGPNNTFQFPKFGGTGAIWKSLASMIKPSKISLATEIDTIDSDNNIVTTKNGEKIEYQYLLSTMPLDILCSKISPMPEAISSKSKELLYSSTHIVGIGVEGPTPKHLAKKCWLYFPENNCPFY
;
A
#
# COMPACT_ATOMS: atom_id res chain seq x y z
N MET A 1 -36.77 -5.81 -16.54
CA MET A 1 -36.60 -7.13 -15.87
C MET A 1 -35.43 -6.99 -14.90
N ILE A 2 -35.56 -7.54 -13.69
CA ILE A 2 -34.46 -7.56 -12.70
C ILE A 2 -33.54 -8.71 -13.10
N LYS A 3 -32.24 -8.43 -13.24
CA LYS A 3 -31.21 -9.42 -13.50
C LYS A 3 -30.90 -10.16 -12.21
N GLN A 4 -30.86 -11.49 -12.24
CA GLN A 4 -30.53 -12.31 -11.09
C GLN A 4 -29.10 -12.84 -11.21
N ILE A 5 -28.33 -12.73 -10.14
CA ILE A 5 -26.91 -13.14 -10.08
C ILE A 5 -26.65 -13.78 -8.72
N LYS A 6 -25.94 -14.90 -8.71
CA LYS A 6 -25.57 -15.56 -7.45
C LYS A 6 -24.51 -14.78 -6.69
N TYR A 7 -23.39 -14.40 -7.34
CA TYR A 7 -22.31 -13.60 -6.72
C TYR A 7 -22.18 -12.26 -7.42
N LEU A 8 -22.47 -11.19 -6.73
CA LEU A 8 -22.22 -9.84 -7.20
C LEU A 8 -20.93 -9.30 -6.55
N VAL A 9 -19.95 -8.91 -7.36
CA VAL A 9 -18.69 -8.35 -6.90
C VAL A 9 -18.71 -6.85 -7.16
N ALA A 10 -18.66 -6.06 -6.11
CA ALA A 10 -18.67 -4.60 -6.15
C ALA A 10 -17.24 -4.06 -6.09
N GLY A 11 -16.72 -3.63 -7.23
CA GLY A 11 -15.38 -3.09 -7.46
C GLY A 11 -14.51 -4.00 -8.33
N GLY A 12 -13.87 -3.41 -9.35
CA GLY A 12 -12.93 -4.04 -10.30
C GLY A 12 -11.46 -3.79 -9.99
N GLY A 13 -11.14 -3.48 -8.74
CA GLY A 13 -9.77 -3.41 -8.24
C GLY A 13 -9.14 -4.79 -8.05
N PRO A 14 -7.88 -4.88 -7.52
CA PRO A 14 -7.17 -6.14 -7.32
C PRO A 14 -7.98 -7.22 -6.61
N CYS A 15 -8.68 -6.87 -5.53
CA CYS A 15 -9.50 -7.82 -4.77
C CYS A 15 -10.70 -8.32 -5.57
N GLY A 16 -11.41 -7.43 -6.28
CA GLY A 16 -12.58 -7.81 -7.07
C GLY A 16 -12.21 -8.68 -8.28
N ILE A 17 -11.13 -8.34 -8.99
CA ILE A 17 -10.57 -9.16 -10.07
C ILE A 17 -10.15 -10.54 -9.53
N GLY A 18 -9.45 -10.56 -8.38
CA GLY A 18 -9.03 -11.80 -7.73
C GLY A 18 -10.22 -12.68 -7.34
N ALA A 19 -11.30 -12.10 -6.79
CA ALA A 19 -12.52 -12.82 -6.46
C ALA A 19 -13.18 -13.41 -7.71
N ALA A 20 -13.31 -12.62 -8.78
CA ALA A 20 -13.89 -13.09 -10.05
C ALA A 20 -13.12 -14.24 -10.69
N LEU A 21 -11.78 -14.11 -10.72
CA LEU A 21 -10.91 -15.18 -11.23
C LEU A 21 -11.02 -16.43 -10.39
N ARG A 22 -11.10 -16.30 -9.07
CA ARG A 22 -11.24 -17.46 -8.19
C ARG A 22 -12.60 -18.13 -8.33
N LEU A 23 -13.69 -17.40 -8.49
CA LEU A 23 -15.00 -17.95 -8.81
C LEU A 23 -14.95 -18.74 -10.12
N GLN A 24 -14.33 -18.17 -11.17
CA GLN A 24 -14.18 -18.82 -12.45
C GLN A 24 -13.33 -20.12 -12.36
N GLU A 25 -12.25 -20.12 -11.57
CA GLU A 25 -11.41 -21.30 -11.32
C GLU A 25 -12.17 -22.41 -10.57
N LEU A 26 -13.11 -22.04 -9.70
CA LEU A 26 -13.98 -22.99 -8.99
C LEU A 26 -15.15 -23.50 -9.84
N GLY A 27 -15.23 -23.12 -11.12
CA GLY A 27 -16.31 -23.51 -12.02
C GLY A 27 -17.61 -22.73 -11.81
N GLU A 28 -17.60 -21.70 -10.94
CA GLU A 28 -18.76 -20.83 -10.76
C GLU A 28 -18.88 -19.86 -11.94
N ASN A 29 -20.03 -19.88 -12.60
CA ASN A 29 -20.30 -19.03 -13.75
C ASN A 29 -21.40 -18.01 -13.49
N ASP A 30 -22.09 -18.09 -12.35
CA ASP A 30 -23.14 -17.15 -12.00
C ASP A 30 -22.61 -16.04 -11.09
N PHE A 31 -21.76 -15.20 -11.68
CA PHE A 31 -21.23 -13.99 -11.03
C PHE A 31 -21.18 -12.80 -11.99
N LEU A 32 -21.10 -11.60 -11.42
CA LEU A 32 -20.92 -10.35 -12.15
C LEU A 32 -20.06 -9.40 -11.32
N VAL A 33 -19.06 -8.79 -11.94
CA VAL A 33 -18.27 -7.69 -11.37
C VAL A 33 -18.85 -6.36 -11.87
N LEU A 34 -19.08 -5.41 -10.98
CA LEU A 34 -19.40 -4.03 -11.33
C LEU A 34 -18.25 -3.12 -10.95
N GLU A 35 -17.76 -2.34 -11.89
CA GLU A 35 -16.70 -1.34 -11.69
C GLU A 35 -17.19 0.04 -12.18
N LYS A 36 -17.02 1.06 -11.34
CA LYS A 36 -17.48 2.43 -11.66
C LYS A 36 -16.66 3.10 -12.75
N GLU A 37 -15.36 2.78 -12.83
CA GLU A 37 -14.48 3.32 -13.85
C GLU A 37 -14.63 2.54 -15.16
N ASP A 38 -14.20 3.12 -16.26
CA ASP A 38 -14.14 2.47 -17.58
C ASP A 38 -12.93 1.55 -17.75
N TYR A 39 -12.16 1.34 -16.67
CA TYR A 39 -11.00 0.46 -16.61
C TYR A 39 -10.98 -0.38 -15.34
N ALA A 40 -10.28 -1.50 -15.39
CA ALA A 40 -10.04 -2.38 -14.25
C ALA A 40 -8.69 -2.07 -13.59
N GLY A 41 -8.55 -2.49 -12.32
CA GLY A 41 -7.32 -2.37 -11.53
C GLY A 41 -7.40 -1.42 -10.35
N GLY A 42 -8.43 -0.57 -10.28
CA GLY A 42 -8.62 0.39 -9.18
C GLY A 42 -7.37 1.25 -8.97
N LEU A 43 -6.91 1.40 -7.72
CA LEU A 43 -5.70 2.17 -7.39
C LEU A 43 -4.39 1.50 -7.87
N ALA A 44 -4.41 0.24 -8.31
CA ALA A 44 -3.24 -0.44 -8.87
C ALA A 44 -3.18 -0.34 -10.40
N THR A 45 -3.88 0.61 -11.01
CA THR A 45 -3.84 0.86 -12.45
C THR A 45 -2.66 1.76 -12.86
N SER A 46 -2.41 1.83 -14.16
CA SER A 46 -1.41 2.71 -14.78
C SER A 46 -2.00 3.38 -16.01
N PHE A 47 -1.57 4.60 -16.26
CA PHE A 47 -1.96 5.41 -17.40
C PHE A 47 -0.74 5.73 -18.26
N VAL A 48 -0.95 5.89 -19.56
CA VAL A 48 0.07 6.33 -20.50
C VAL A 48 -0.29 7.75 -20.93
N ASP A 49 0.64 8.68 -20.82
CA ASP A 49 0.43 10.05 -21.26
C ASP A 49 0.66 10.23 -22.78
N ALA A 50 0.43 11.43 -23.26
CA ALA A 50 0.59 11.76 -24.67
C ALA A 50 2.05 11.66 -25.19
N GLN A 51 3.03 11.69 -24.28
CA GLN A 51 4.44 11.54 -24.58
C GLN A 51 4.89 10.07 -24.54
N GLY A 52 4.03 9.14 -24.09
CA GLY A 52 4.31 7.72 -24.00
C GLY A 52 4.88 7.27 -22.66
N PHE A 53 4.95 8.14 -21.64
CA PHE A 53 5.34 7.75 -20.29
C PHE A 53 4.21 6.98 -19.63
N THR A 54 4.59 5.94 -18.88
CA THR A 54 3.66 5.15 -18.06
C THR A 54 3.71 5.62 -16.62
N TRP A 55 2.56 6.00 -16.07
CA TRP A 55 2.41 6.51 -14.73
C TRP A 55 1.53 5.58 -13.89
N ASP A 56 2.07 5.08 -12.79
CA ASP A 56 1.31 4.32 -11.81
C ASP A 56 0.55 5.25 -10.85
N VAL A 57 -0.59 4.79 -10.36
CA VAL A 57 -1.31 5.47 -9.28
C VAL A 57 -0.69 5.08 -7.94
N GLY A 58 0.49 5.64 -7.66
CA GLY A 58 1.32 5.32 -6.49
C GLY A 58 2.42 4.32 -6.77
N GLY A 59 3.35 4.21 -5.82
CA GLY A 59 4.46 3.27 -5.91
C GLY A 59 4.03 1.86 -5.51
N HIS A 60 3.94 0.95 -6.46
CA HIS A 60 3.61 -0.45 -6.22
C HIS A 60 4.78 -1.35 -6.59
N VAL A 61 5.13 -2.26 -5.70
CA VAL A 61 6.11 -3.33 -5.96
C VAL A 61 5.48 -4.67 -5.62
N GLN A 62 5.88 -5.72 -6.32
CA GLN A 62 5.33 -7.05 -6.11
C GLN A 62 6.31 -7.91 -5.34
N PHE A 63 5.89 -8.38 -4.20
CA PHE A 63 6.51 -9.49 -3.48
C PHE A 63 5.41 -10.29 -2.77
N SER A 64 5.64 -11.56 -2.47
CA SER A 64 4.62 -12.41 -1.90
C SER A 64 5.21 -13.54 -1.06
N HIS A 65 4.43 -14.00 -0.08
CA HIS A 65 4.64 -15.24 0.67
C HIS A 65 3.63 -16.34 0.26
N TYR A 66 2.78 -16.09 -0.72
CA TYR A 66 1.66 -16.95 -1.06
C TYR A 66 1.82 -17.56 -2.45
N LYS A 67 2.07 -18.85 -2.52
CA LYS A 67 2.21 -19.59 -3.79
C LYS A 67 1.04 -19.39 -4.76
N TYR A 68 -0.16 -19.19 -4.26
CA TYR A 68 -1.32 -18.91 -5.11
C TYR A 68 -1.20 -17.54 -5.77
N PHE A 69 -0.81 -16.51 -5.02
CA PHE A 69 -0.58 -15.18 -5.56
C PHE A 69 0.53 -15.19 -6.61
N ASP A 70 1.65 -15.88 -6.34
CA ASP A 70 2.77 -15.99 -7.27
C ASP A 70 2.34 -16.62 -8.61
N LYS A 71 1.52 -17.68 -8.55
CA LYS A 71 0.94 -18.30 -9.75
C LYS A 71 0.04 -17.35 -10.54
N ILE A 72 -0.76 -16.53 -9.86
CA ILE A 72 -1.63 -15.54 -10.50
C ILE A 72 -0.79 -14.45 -11.15
N MET A 73 0.28 -13.97 -10.50
CA MET A 73 1.20 -12.99 -11.05
C MET A 73 1.93 -13.56 -12.30
N GLU A 74 2.42 -14.79 -12.23
CA GLU A 74 3.01 -15.46 -13.38
C GLU A 74 2.00 -15.64 -14.54
N LYS A 75 0.74 -15.98 -14.22
CA LYS A 75 -0.34 -16.07 -15.20
C LYS A 75 -0.63 -14.75 -15.89
N ALA A 76 -0.54 -13.63 -15.13
CA ALA A 76 -0.82 -12.29 -15.64
C ALA A 76 0.17 -11.86 -16.73
N LEU A 77 1.47 -12.00 -16.53
CA LEU A 77 2.50 -11.43 -17.40
C LEU A 77 3.48 -12.48 -17.96
N GLY A 78 3.32 -13.76 -17.61
CA GLY A 78 4.28 -14.80 -17.94
C GLY A 78 5.60 -14.65 -17.18
N LYS A 79 6.50 -15.64 -17.31
CA LYS A 79 7.80 -15.64 -16.62
C LYS A 79 8.75 -14.52 -17.07
N THR A 80 8.64 -14.07 -18.30
CA THR A 80 9.54 -13.07 -18.91
C THR A 80 9.00 -11.64 -18.83
N GLY A 81 7.78 -11.45 -18.30
CA GLY A 81 7.13 -10.15 -18.18
C GLY A 81 7.59 -9.30 -17.00
N TRP A 82 8.57 -9.77 -16.22
CA TRP A 82 9.00 -9.18 -14.96
C TRP A 82 10.45 -8.69 -15.02
N LEU A 83 10.68 -7.58 -14.33
CA LEU A 83 12.01 -7.13 -13.91
C LEU A 83 12.17 -7.49 -12.43
N THR A 84 13.35 -7.98 -12.05
CA THR A 84 13.71 -8.19 -10.65
C THR A 84 14.70 -7.13 -10.25
N HIS A 85 14.42 -6.43 -9.17
CA HIS A 85 15.24 -5.36 -8.63
C HIS A 85 15.75 -5.72 -7.25
N GLU A 86 17.00 -5.40 -6.96
CA GLU A 86 17.50 -5.28 -5.60
C GLU A 86 16.99 -3.97 -5.01
N ARG A 87 16.48 -4.02 -3.79
CA ARG A 87 15.92 -2.85 -3.12
C ARG A 87 17.05 -1.95 -2.60
N ALA A 88 17.30 -0.86 -3.28
CA ALA A 88 18.21 0.19 -2.87
C ALA A 88 17.42 1.42 -2.40
N SER A 89 17.00 1.40 -1.13
CA SER A 89 16.23 2.45 -0.50
C SER A 89 17.09 3.34 0.37
N PHE A 90 16.87 4.65 0.32
CA PHE A 90 17.64 5.64 1.09
C PHE A 90 16.72 6.69 1.69
N ILE A 91 17.21 7.34 2.73
CA ILE A 91 16.60 8.50 3.35
C ILE A 91 17.48 9.70 3.03
N TRP A 92 16.87 10.75 2.47
CA TRP A 92 17.53 12.03 2.31
C TRP A 92 17.22 12.92 3.51
N MET A 93 18.21 13.14 4.35
CA MET A 93 18.10 14.05 5.49
C MET A 93 19.48 14.59 5.87
N LYS A 94 19.54 15.78 6.42
CA LYS A 94 20.79 16.46 6.79
C LYS A 94 21.78 16.51 5.62
N ASP A 95 21.27 16.81 4.42
CA ASP A 95 22.02 16.94 3.17
C ASP A 95 22.85 15.69 2.79
N ARG A 96 22.36 14.50 3.16
CA ARG A 96 23.02 13.23 2.82
C ARG A 96 22.04 12.08 2.59
N PHE A 97 22.47 11.11 1.82
CA PHE A 97 21.76 9.84 1.68
C PHE A 97 22.16 8.89 2.80
N ILE A 98 21.21 8.45 3.59
CA ILE A 98 21.37 7.43 4.63
C ILE A 98 20.68 6.16 4.15
N PRO A 99 21.35 5.00 4.17
CA PRO A 99 20.70 3.74 3.80
C PRO A 99 19.49 3.45 4.68
N TYR A 100 18.44 2.92 4.08
CA TYR A 100 17.26 2.47 4.81
C TYR A 100 17.41 0.98 5.22
N PRO A 101 17.03 0.56 6.42
CA PRO A 101 16.30 1.35 7.43
C PRO A 101 17.24 2.23 8.26
N LEU A 102 16.78 3.47 8.56
CA LEU A 102 17.59 4.45 9.29
C LEU A 102 18.07 3.92 10.64
N GLN A 103 17.20 3.24 11.38
CA GLN A 103 17.50 2.73 12.72
C GLN A 103 18.70 1.79 12.76
N ASN A 104 19.05 1.12 11.67
CA ASN A 104 20.23 0.27 11.57
C ASN A 104 21.46 1.04 11.10
N ASN A 105 21.28 2.27 10.61
CA ASN A 105 22.31 3.08 9.95
C ASN A 105 22.46 4.47 10.61
N ILE A 106 22.11 4.59 11.90
CA ILE A 106 22.16 5.88 12.63
C ILE A 106 23.58 6.48 12.67
N HIS A 107 24.64 5.68 12.55
CA HIS A 107 26.02 6.14 12.48
C HIS A 107 26.34 6.97 11.22
N ARG A 108 25.44 6.99 10.24
CA ARG A 108 25.55 7.85 9.04
C ARG A 108 24.99 9.26 9.28
N LEU A 109 24.34 9.50 10.40
CA LEU A 109 23.87 10.82 10.82
C LEU A 109 25.03 11.73 11.27
N PRO A 110 24.83 13.06 11.30
CA PRO A 110 25.76 13.95 12.00
C PRO A 110 25.98 13.50 13.45
N GLU A 111 27.18 13.75 13.97
CA GLU A 111 27.64 13.18 15.25
C GLU A 111 26.72 13.52 16.44
N ASP A 112 26.24 14.74 16.50
CA ASP A 112 25.30 15.21 17.51
C ASP A 112 23.97 14.42 17.49
N ILE A 113 23.39 14.28 16.30
CA ILE A 113 22.13 13.54 16.09
C ILE A 113 22.33 12.03 16.32
N PHE A 114 23.48 11.50 15.88
CA PHE A 114 23.82 10.10 16.14
C PHE A 114 23.85 9.80 17.63
N LYS A 115 24.49 10.67 18.44
CA LYS A 115 24.55 10.50 19.91
C LYS A 115 23.15 10.51 20.53
N GLU A 116 22.30 11.47 20.15
CA GLU A 116 20.91 11.53 20.63
C GLU A 116 20.10 10.25 20.24
N CYS A 117 20.26 9.78 19.02
CA CYS A 117 19.59 8.56 18.54
C CYS A 117 20.07 7.32 19.28
N PHE A 118 21.39 7.17 19.45
CA PHE A 118 21.98 5.98 20.08
C PHE A 118 21.66 5.91 21.57
N GLU A 119 21.87 7.01 22.31
CA GLU A 119 21.54 7.09 23.74
C GLU A 119 20.03 6.89 24.00
N GLY A 120 19.20 7.49 23.14
CA GLY A 120 17.75 7.32 23.20
C GLY A 120 17.32 5.88 23.01
N LEU A 121 17.94 5.17 22.05
CA LEU A 121 17.70 3.76 21.81
C LEU A 121 18.12 2.89 22.99
N GLU A 122 19.34 3.09 23.55
CA GLU A 122 19.81 2.34 24.72
C GLU A 122 18.87 2.52 25.91
N LYS A 123 18.40 3.75 26.17
CA LYS A 123 17.44 4.05 27.25
C LYS A 123 16.10 3.35 27.02
N ALA A 124 15.59 3.35 25.78
CA ALA A 124 14.33 2.71 25.44
C ALA A 124 14.38 1.20 25.67
N LEU A 125 15.46 0.54 25.21
CA LEU A 125 15.67 -0.89 25.37
C LEU A 125 15.87 -1.30 26.84
N ALA A 126 16.56 -0.48 27.65
CA ALA A 126 16.74 -0.74 29.09
C ALA A 126 15.44 -0.62 29.87
N ASN A 127 14.54 0.28 29.48
CA ASN A 127 13.30 0.54 30.22
C ASN A 127 12.20 -0.51 30.01
N ASN A 128 12.28 -1.36 28.99
CA ASN A 128 11.37 -2.48 28.68
C ASN A 128 9.88 -2.21 28.97
N SER A 129 9.43 -0.95 28.82
CA SER A 129 8.12 -0.49 29.25
C SER A 129 7.02 -0.77 28.22
N SER A 130 6.73 -2.08 28.02
CA SER A 130 5.60 -2.51 27.16
C SER A 130 4.21 -2.30 27.81
N ASN A 131 4.14 -1.84 29.06
CA ASN A 131 2.93 -1.99 29.88
C ASN A 131 1.84 -0.93 29.73
N SER A 132 1.97 0.09 28.86
CA SER A 132 0.92 1.10 28.71
C SER A 132 0.87 1.80 27.33
N LEU A 133 1.26 1.10 26.27
CA LEU A 133 1.22 1.68 24.93
C LEU A 133 -0.22 1.95 24.52
N LYS A 134 -0.55 3.20 24.20
CA LYS A 134 -1.91 3.63 23.83
C LYS A 134 -2.08 3.81 22.33
N ASN A 135 -1.00 4.17 21.64
CA ASN A 135 -1.03 4.58 20.24
C ASN A 135 0.31 4.29 19.54
N PHE A 136 0.38 4.59 18.25
CA PHE A 136 1.56 4.34 17.44
C PHE A 136 2.78 5.18 17.86
N LYS A 137 2.58 6.43 18.34
CA LYS A 137 3.67 7.27 18.86
C LYS A 137 4.32 6.61 20.08
N ASP A 138 3.51 6.14 21.04
CA ASP A 138 4.02 5.46 22.23
C ASP A 138 4.85 4.24 21.85
N TRP A 139 4.37 3.47 20.85
CA TRP A 139 5.08 2.30 20.35
C TRP A 139 6.43 2.68 19.69
N LEU A 140 6.45 3.75 18.88
CA LEU A 140 7.69 4.24 18.27
C LEU A 140 8.72 4.68 19.31
N LEU A 141 8.28 5.45 20.32
CA LEU A 141 9.15 5.91 21.41
C LEU A 141 9.69 4.75 22.25
N ALA A 142 8.85 3.77 22.58
CA ALA A 142 9.25 2.60 23.34
C ALA A 142 10.20 1.68 22.59
N SER A 143 10.04 1.58 21.25
CA SER A 143 10.82 0.66 20.41
C SER A 143 12.16 1.26 19.94
N PHE A 144 12.23 2.57 19.73
CA PHE A 144 13.35 3.22 19.05
C PHE A 144 13.98 4.38 19.84
N GLY A 145 13.37 4.80 20.95
CA GLY A 145 13.81 5.93 21.75
C GLY A 145 13.49 7.29 21.12
N GLU A 146 13.67 8.34 21.95
CA GLU A 146 13.31 9.70 21.60
C GLU A 146 14.07 10.23 20.37
N GLY A 147 15.38 9.97 20.28
CA GLY A 147 16.22 10.51 19.20
C GLY A 147 15.77 10.02 17.82
N ILE A 148 15.69 8.69 17.62
CA ILE A 148 15.24 8.12 16.32
C ILE A 148 13.79 8.50 16.04
N ALA A 149 12.95 8.50 17.07
CA ALA A 149 11.55 8.86 16.91
C ALA A 149 11.39 10.32 16.45
N SER A 150 12.03 11.27 17.11
CA SER A 150 11.89 12.70 16.82
C SER A 150 12.53 13.12 15.50
N HIS A 151 13.74 12.62 15.21
CA HIS A 151 14.46 13.03 13.99
C HIS A 151 13.90 12.35 12.72
N PHE A 152 13.33 11.18 12.85
CA PHE A 152 12.91 10.41 11.67
C PHE A 152 11.48 9.85 11.75
N LEU A 153 11.17 8.99 12.74
CA LEU A 153 9.96 8.16 12.64
C LEU A 153 8.67 8.96 12.77
N LEU A 154 8.62 9.96 13.65
CA LEU A 154 7.41 10.79 13.82
C LEU A 154 7.14 11.67 12.61
N PRO A 155 8.12 12.48 12.10
CA PRO A 155 7.88 13.31 10.92
C PRO A 155 7.64 12.46 9.66
N TYR A 156 8.37 11.36 9.48
CA TYR A 156 8.18 10.45 8.36
C TYR A 156 6.77 9.85 8.35
N ASN A 157 6.34 9.26 9.47
CA ASN A 157 5.03 8.63 9.53
C ASN A 157 3.89 9.66 9.40
N TYR A 158 4.07 10.89 9.92
CA TYR A 158 3.09 11.95 9.70
C TYR A 158 2.93 12.28 8.20
N LYS A 159 4.03 12.37 7.45
CA LYS A 159 3.98 12.61 6.00
C LYS A 159 3.32 11.46 5.25
N VAL A 160 3.66 10.20 5.59
CA VAL A 160 3.12 9.02 4.92
C VAL A 160 1.61 8.89 5.15
N TRP A 161 1.15 9.08 6.37
CA TRP A 161 -0.23 8.80 6.75
C TRP A 161 -1.12 10.04 6.77
N ALA A 162 -0.54 11.26 6.75
CA ALA A 162 -1.22 12.54 6.98
C ALA A 162 -1.99 12.62 8.33
N TYR A 163 -1.63 11.74 9.26
CA TYR A 163 -2.15 11.70 10.63
C TYR A 163 -0.99 11.58 11.63
N HIS A 164 -1.10 12.30 12.74
CA HIS A 164 -0.13 12.18 13.81
C HIS A 164 -0.15 10.76 14.39
N PRO A 165 1.01 10.10 14.58
CA PRO A 165 1.10 8.76 15.15
C PRO A 165 0.38 8.58 16.49
N GLU A 166 0.24 9.66 17.30
CA GLU A 166 -0.54 9.64 18.54
C GLU A 166 -2.03 9.36 18.37
N LYS A 167 -2.58 9.59 17.17
CA LYS A 167 -3.97 9.31 16.80
C LYS A 167 -4.16 7.96 16.11
N MET A 168 -3.07 7.22 15.91
CA MET A 168 -3.07 5.97 15.18
C MET A 168 -2.92 4.79 16.15
N GLN A 169 -3.68 3.74 15.90
CA GLN A 169 -3.53 2.47 16.57
C GLN A 169 -2.26 1.77 16.07
N TYR A 170 -1.59 0.94 16.86
CA TYR A 170 -0.31 0.31 16.51
C TYR A 170 -0.38 -1.20 16.23
N GLY A 171 -1.47 -1.88 16.53
CA GLY A 171 -1.60 -3.32 16.34
C GLY A 171 -1.51 -3.82 14.89
N TRP A 172 -1.59 -2.93 13.90
CA TRP A 172 -1.44 -3.24 12.49
C TRP A 172 0.02 -3.39 12.01
N ILE A 173 0.98 -2.96 12.84
CA ILE A 173 2.41 -2.86 12.45
C ILE A 173 2.95 -4.24 12.05
N GLY A 174 2.76 -5.27 12.89
CA GLY A 174 3.28 -6.60 12.62
C GLY A 174 4.76 -6.56 12.25
N GLU A 175 5.12 -7.20 11.13
CA GLU A 175 6.48 -7.24 10.58
C GLU A 175 6.83 -6.05 9.66
N ARG A 176 5.97 -5.04 9.55
CA ARG A 176 6.15 -3.92 8.60
C ARG A 176 7.19 -2.91 9.02
N VAL A 177 7.49 -2.84 10.31
CA VAL A 177 8.54 -1.98 10.85
C VAL A 177 9.64 -2.88 11.41
N SER A 178 10.86 -2.73 10.87
CA SER A 178 12.02 -3.50 11.33
C SER A 178 12.35 -3.10 12.77
N VAL A 179 12.26 -4.06 13.68
CA VAL A 179 12.70 -3.90 15.07
C VAL A 179 14.23 -3.92 15.10
N VAL A 180 14.80 -3.11 15.97
CA VAL A 180 16.25 -2.96 16.10
C VAL A 180 16.89 -4.08 16.94
N ASP A 181 18.04 -4.48 16.51
CA ASP A 181 19.01 -5.28 17.29
C ASP A 181 20.21 -4.38 17.62
N ILE A 182 20.35 -4.01 18.88
CA ILE A 182 21.37 -3.05 19.30
C ILE A 182 22.80 -3.58 19.11
N GLU A 183 23.02 -4.88 19.30
CA GLU A 183 24.32 -5.49 19.11
C GLU A 183 24.72 -5.49 17.63
N ARG A 184 23.75 -5.69 16.75
CA ARG A 184 23.95 -5.55 15.31
C ARG A 184 24.28 -4.10 14.92
N ILE A 185 23.60 -3.11 15.53
CA ILE A 185 23.91 -1.68 15.31
C ILE A 185 25.32 -1.36 15.80
N LYS A 186 25.72 -1.77 17.01
CA LYS A 186 27.08 -1.57 17.54
C LYS A 186 28.13 -2.15 16.61
N LYS A 187 27.92 -3.37 16.14
CA LYS A 187 28.83 -4.01 15.17
C LYS A 187 28.93 -3.23 13.86
N ASN A 188 27.82 -2.74 13.33
CA ASN A 188 27.82 -1.93 12.10
C ASN A 188 28.57 -0.60 12.29
N ILE A 189 28.50 0.00 13.49
CA ILE A 189 29.25 1.20 13.86
C ILE A 189 30.75 0.88 13.89
N GLU A 190 31.16 -0.19 14.58
CA GLU A 190 32.57 -0.61 14.70
C GLU A 190 33.20 -0.96 13.34
N GLU A 191 32.44 -1.64 12.48
CA GLU A 191 32.88 -2.06 11.14
C GLU A 191 32.70 -0.96 10.07
N ASP A 192 32.14 0.19 10.40
CA ASP A 192 31.73 1.27 9.48
C ASP A 192 30.91 0.76 8.29
N LYS A 193 29.98 -0.16 8.56
CA LYS A 193 29.23 -0.91 7.55
C LYS A 193 27.78 -0.48 7.48
N ASP A 194 27.28 -0.32 6.23
CA ASP A 194 25.86 -0.10 5.97
C ASP A 194 25.08 -1.39 6.12
N ASP A 195 23.90 -1.27 6.73
CA ASP A 195 22.92 -2.35 6.86
C ASP A 195 21.70 -2.05 6.03
N ILE A 196 21.64 -2.65 4.86
CA ILE A 196 20.53 -2.50 3.90
C ILE A 196 19.57 -3.70 3.92
N SER A 197 19.69 -4.59 4.90
CA SER A 197 18.90 -5.81 4.94
C SER A 197 17.46 -5.55 5.37
N TRP A 198 16.56 -5.84 4.47
CA TRP A 198 15.11 -5.73 4.63
C TRP A 198 14.42 -7.06 4.93
N GLY A 199 15.19 -8.09 5.32
CA GLY A 199 14.64 -9.43 5.44
C GLY A 199 14.12 -9.93 4.08
N PRO A 200 12.92 -10.48 3.98
CA PRO A 200 12.41 -11.09 2.74
C PRO A 200 12.16 -10.10 1.60
N ASN A 201 12.19 -8.79 1.86
CA ASN A 201 11.89 -7.74 0.89
C ASN A 201 13.12 -7.11 0.23
N ASN A 202 14.28 -7.77 0.32
CA ASN A 202 15.51 -7.30 -0.32
C ASN A 202 15.41 -7.27 -1.86
N THR A 203 14.55 -8.09 -2.42
CA THR A 203 14.25 -8.09 -3.85
C THR A 203 12.76 -7.93 -4.07
N PHE A 204 12.38 -7.26 -5.14
CA PHE A 204 10.99 -7.15 -5.57
C PHE A 204 10.88 -7.29 -7.09
N GLN A 205 9.68 -7.60 -7.54
CA GLN A 205 9.36 -7.67 -8.97
C GLN A 205 8.53 -6.48 -9.39
N PHE A 206 8.75 -6.05 -10.64
CA PHE A 206 7.98 -5.01 -11.29
C PHE A 206 7.70 -5.40 -12.75
N PRO A 207 6.53 -5.05 -13.33
CA PRO A 207 6.24 -5.34 -14.73
C PRO A 207 7.26 -4.69 -15.66
N LYS A 208 7.70 -5.44 -16.67
CA LYS A 208 8.67 -4.96 -17.65
C LYS A 208 8.11 -3.82 -18.51
N PHE A 209 6.80 -3.85 -18.77
CA PHE A 209 6.07 -2.85 -19.54
C PHE A 209 4.71 -2.58 -18.93
N GLY A 210 4.19 -1.36 -19.10
CA GLY A 210 2.82 -0.97 -18.79
C GLY A 210 2.53 -0.73 -17.31
N GLY A 211 3.59 -0.64 -16.46
CA GLY A 211 3.45 -0.37 -15.04
C GLY A 211 2.67 -1.45 -14.27
N THR A 212 2.34 -1.18 -13.03
CA THR A 212 1.54 -2.09 -12.19
C THR A 212 0.18 -2.41 -12.81
N GLY A 213 -0.40 -1.47 -13.54
CA GLY A 213 -1.69 -1.64 -14.22
C GLY A 213 -1.70 -2.76 -15.27
N ALA A 214 -0.55 -3.10 -15.85
CA ALA A 214 -0.45 -4.20 -16.81
C ALA A 214 -0.87 -5.54 -16.19
N ILE A 215 -0.58 -5.77 -14.91
CA ILE A 215 -0.99 -6.98 -14.18
C ILE A 215 -2.51 -7.08 -14.17
N TRP A 216 -3.16 -6.05 -13.69
CA TRP A 216 -4.60 -6.07 -13.45
C TRP A 216 -5.43 -6.01 -14.74
N LYS A 217 -4.94 -5.27 -15.74
CA LYS A 217 -5.53 -5.28 -17.10
C LYS A 217 -5.46 -6.67 -17.72
N SER A 218 -4.31 -7.35 -17.60
CA SER A 218 -4.14 -8.71 -18.09
C SER A 218 -5.07 -9.69 -17.34
N LEU A 219 -5.11 -9.64 -16.01
CA LEU A 219 -5.98 -10.50 -15.22
C LEU A 219 -7.47 -10.26 -15.50
N ALA A 220 -7.88 -9.00 -15.62
CA ALA A 220 -9.26 -8.65 -15.97
C ALA A 220 -9.66 -9.20 -17.37
N SER A 221 -8.74 -9.19 -18.33
CA SER A 221 -8.99 -9.74 -19.67
C SER A 221 -9.22 -11.26 -19.68
N MET A 222 -8.84 -11.98 -18.62
CA MET A 222 -9.10 -13.41 -18.44
C MET A 222 -10.51 -13.69 -17.88
N ILE A 223 -11.19 -12.69 -17.41
CA ILE A 223 -12.60 -12.77 -17.02
C ILE A 223 -13.43 -12.67 -18.29
N LYS A 224 -14.43 -13.55 -18.44
CA LYS A 224 -15.34 -13.49 -19.58
C LYS A 224 -15.98 -12.10 -19.68
N PRO A 225 -16.02 -11.44 -20.85
CA PRO A 225 -16.56 -10.08 -20.99
C PRO A 225 -17.97 -9.89 -20.43
N SER A 226 -18.82 -10.93 -20.49
CA SER A 226 -20.17 -10.90 -19.91
C SER A 226 -20.21 -10.95 -18.38
N LYS A 227 -19.06 -11.12 -17.70
CA LYS A 227 -18.94 -11.26 -16.24
C LYS A 227 -18.28 -10.07 -15.57
N ILE A 228 -17.93 -9.04 -16.32
CA ILE A 228 -17.43 -7.77 -15.81
C ILE A 228 -18.10 -6.62 -16.56
N SER A 229 -18.65 -5.67 -15.82
CA SER A 229 -19.27 -4.47 -16.34
C SER A 229 -18.50 -3.25 -15.82
N LEU A 230 -17.74 -2.64 -16.71
CA LEU A 230 -17.03 -1.38 -16.46
C LEU A 230 -17.98 -0.20 -16.66
N ALA A 231 -17.57 1.00 -16.23
CA ALA A 231 -18.39 2.22 -16.25
C ALA A 231 -19.79 2.03 -15.63
N THR A 232 -19.88 1.13 -14.62
CA THR A 232 -21.14 0.75 -13.98
C THR A 232 -21.03 0.98 -12.47
N GLU A 233 -21.44 2.17 -12.05
CA GLU A 233 -21.40 2.57 -10.65
C GLU A 233 -22.66 2.10 -9.91
N ILE A 234 -22.45 1.47 -8.75
CA ILE A 234 -23.52 1.15 -7.81
C ILE A 234 -23.99 2.45 -7.15
N ASP A 235 -25.30 2.70 -7.19
CA ASP A 235 -25.94 3.83 -6.54
C ASP A 235 -26.45 3.45 -5.14
N THR A 236 -27.30 2.42 -5.05
CA THR A 236 -27.87 1.94 -3.78
C THR A 236 -27.83 0.43 -3.67
N ILE A 237 -27.83 -0.05 -2.43
CA ILE A 237 -27.87 -1.48 -2.06
C ILE A 237 -29.03 -1.66 -1.09
N ASP A 238 -30.11 -2.29 -1.56
CA ASP A 238 -31.21 -2.73 -0.71
C ASP A 238 -30.83 -4.05 -0.05
N SER A 239 -30.48 -3.99 1.23
CA SER A 239 -30.02 -5.17 1.98
C SER A 239 -31.14 -6.10 2.40
N ASP A 240 -32.41 -5.63 2.47
CA ASP A 240 -33.54 -6.46 2.84
C ASP A 240 -33.99 -7.33 1.68
N ASN A 241 -33.92 -6.80 0.46
CA ASN A 241 -34.33 -7.49 -0.76
C ASN A 241 -33.15 -8.04 -1.57
N ASN A 242 -31.90 -7.81 -1.14
CA ASN A 242 -30.67 -8.19 -1.85
C ASN A 242 -30.63 -7.62 -3.29
N ILE A 243 -30.97 -6.35 -3.46
CA ILE A 243 -30.98 -5.67 -4.75
C ILE A 243 -29.95 -4.54 -4.77
N VAL A 244 -29.07 -4.56 -5.76
CA VAL A 244 -28.24 -3.42 -6.12
C VAL A 244 -28.93 -2.64 -7.23
N THR A 245 -28.99 -1.31 -7.10
CA THR A 245 -29.37 -0.40 -8.17
C THR A 245 -28.14 0.39 -8.61
N THR A 246 -27.89 0.43 -9.90
CA THR A 246 -26.79 1.19 -10.48
C THR A 246 -27.24 2.62 -10.82
N LYS A 247 -26.30 3.56 -11.03
CA LYS A 247 -26.64 4.96 -11.39
C LYS A 247 -27.44 5.10 -12.69
N ASN A 248 -27.32 4.17 -13.61
CA ASN A 248 -28.11 4.14 -14.83
C ASN A 248 -29.50 3.47 -14.64
N GLY A 249 -29.84 3.09 -13.41
CA GLY A 249 -31.14 2.53 -13.06
C GLY A 249 -31.30 1.02 -13.26
N GLU A 250 -30.25 0.30 -13.63
CA GLU A 250 -30.28 -1.17 -13.70
C GLU A 250 -30.42 -1.75 -12.30
N LYS A 251 -31.32 -2.74 -12.14
CA LYS A 251 -31.53 -3.46 -10.89
C LYS A 251 -31.02 -4.89 -11.02
N ILE A 252 -30.20 -5.29 -10.03
CA ILE A 252 -29.57 -6.61 -9.99
C ILE A 252 -29.85 -7.22 -8.62
N GLU A 253 -30.57 -8.34 -8.62
CA GLU A 253 -30.80 -9.17 -7.44
C GLU A 253 -29.61 -10.13 -7.26
N TYR A 254 -29.11 -10.27 -6.04
CA TYR A 254 -27.96 -11.12 -5.73
C TYR A 254 -28.22 -12.06 -4.56
N GLN A 255 -27.54 -13.20 -4.52
CA GLN A 255 -27.52 -14.05 -3.33
C GLN A 255 -26.37 -13.67 -2.38
N TYR A 256 -25.21 -13.34 -2.95
CA TYR A 256 -24.02 -12.94 -2.19
C TYR A 256 -23.40 -11.68 -2.79
N LEU A 257 -23.14 -10.69 -1.94
CA LEU A 257 -22.43 -9.47 -2.31
C LEU A 257 -21.01 -9.50 -1.75
N LEU A 258 -20.03 -9.44 -2.65
CA LEU A 258 -18.60 -9.28 -2.32
C LEU A 258 -18.21 -7.83 -2.57
N SER A 259 -18.16 -7.01 -1.53
CA SER A 259 -17.77 -5.61 -1.68
C SER A 259 -16.29 -5.41 -1.47
N THR A 260 -15.66 -4.70 -2.41
CA THR A 260 -14.27 -4.21 -2.31
C THR A 260 -14.22 -2.68 -2.26
N MET A 261 -15.37 -2.03 -2.06
CA MET A 261 -15.49 -0.59 -1.87
C MET A 261 -14.90 -0.16 -0.52
N PRO A 262 -14.44 1.09 -0.38
CA PRO A 262 -14.18 1.68 0.94
C PRO A 262 -15.40 1.53 1.86
N LEU A 263 -15.15 1.21 3.13
CA LEU A 263 -16.22 0.82 4.06
C LEU A 263 -17.21 1.96 4.32
N ASP A 264 -16.75 3.18 4.42
CA ASP A 264 -17.58 4.39 4.54
C ASP A 264 -18.51 4.57 3.34
N ILE A 265 -17.98 4.38 2.12
CA ILE A 265 -18.74 4.43 0.88
C ILE A 265 -19.76 3.28 0.83
N LEU A 266 -19.37 2.07 1.19
CA LEU A 266 -20.30 0.93 1.25
C LEU A 266 -21.47 1.23 2.20
N CYS A 267 -21.16 1.68 3.42
CA CYS A 267 -22.20 2.02 4.41
C CYS A 267 -23.12 3.13 3.92
N SER A 268 -22.63 4.09 3.15
CA SER A 268 -23.46 5.17 2.60
C SER A 268 -24.43 4.71 1.52
N LYS A 269 -24.19 3.56 0.89
CA LYS A 269 -25.00 3.02 -0.20
C LYS A 269 -26.00 1.97 0.25
N ILE A 270 -25.82 1.37 1.44
CA ILE A 270 -26.72 0.34 1.97
C ILE A 270 -27.99 0.97 2.58
N SER A 271 -29.15 0.41 2.26
CA SER A 271 -30.45 0.78 2.85
C SER A 271 -31.29 -0.49 3.04
N PRO A 272 -31.95 -0.65 4.22
CA PRO A 272 -31.83 0.21 5.40
C PRO A 272 -30.48 0.08 6.10
N MET A 273 -30.00 1.19 6.68
CA MET A 273 -28.77 1.21 7.46
C MET A 273 -29.09 1.63 8.91
N PRO A 274 -28.76 0.80 9.92
CA PRO A 274 -28.93 1.18 11.31
C PRO A 274 -28.19 2.50 11.64
N GLU A 275 -28.86 3.41 12.36
CA GLU A 275 -28.32 4.74 12.70
C GLU A 275 -26.94 4.66 13.37
N ALA A 276 -26.77 3.70 14.29
CA ALA A 276 -25.50 3.49 14.98
C ALA A 276 -24.35 3.16 14.03
N ILE A 277 -24.59 2.37 12.96
CA ILE A 277 -23.58 2.01 11.96
C ILE A 277 -23.36 3.20 11.03
N SER A 278 -24.43 3.86 10.56
CA SER A 278 -24.34 5.05 9.71
C SER A 278 -23.53 6.17 10.37
N SER A 279 -23.76 6.42 11.67
CA SER A 279 -23.01 7.40 12.44
C SER A 279 -21.52 7.01 12.54
N LYS A 280 -21.23 5.75 12.91
CA LYS A 280 -19.85 5.28 13.08
C LYS A 280 -19.06 5.20 11.76
N SER A 281 -19.71 4.90 10.66
CA SER A 281 -19.03 4.86 9.35
C SER A 281 -18.51 6.24 8.93
N LYS A 282 -19.18 7.32 9.34
CA LYS A 282 -18.73 8.71 9.08
C LYS A 282 -17.53 9.14 9.93
N GLU A 283 -17.21 8.39 10.98
CA GLU A 283 -16.02 8.62 11.83
C GLU A 283 -14.76 7.97 11.25
N LEU A 284 -14.89 7.12 10.21
CA LEU A 284 -13.76 6.49 9.54
C LEU A 284 -12.90 7.56 8.84
N LEU A 285 -11.65 7.62 9.23
CA LEU A 285 -10.69 8.57 8.69
C LEU A 285 -9.87 7.92 7.57
N TYR A 286 -9.60 8.68 6.54
CA TYR A 286 -8.72 8.28 5.44
C TYR A 286 -7.82 9.43 5.02
N SER A 287 -6.71 9.11 4.38
CA SER A 287 -5.83 10.08 3.73
C SER A 287 -5.78 9.86 2.22
N SER A 288 -5.38 10.89 1.51
CA SER A 288 -5.14 10.83 0.07
C SER A 288 -3.68 11.11 -0.22
N THR A 289 -3.14 10.49 -1.25
CA THR A 289 -1.78 10.73 -1.73
C THR A 289 -1.82 11.42 -3.08
N HIS A 290 -1.12 12.54 -3.19
CA HIS A 290 -0.89 13.21 -4.47
C HIS A 290 0.33 12.59 -5.14
N ILE A 291 0.15 12.04 -6.34
CA ILE A 291 1.23 11.48 -7.14
C ILE A 291 1.65 12.50 -8.18
N VAL A 292 2.94 12.85 -8.18
CA VAL A 292 3.52 13.75 -9.16
C VAL A 292 4.54 12.98 -9.99
N GLY A 293 4.26 12.76 -11.26
CA GLY A 293 5.17 12.15 -12.21
C GLY A 293 6.12 13.18 -12.80
N ILE A 294 7.43 12.90 -12.80
CA ILE A 294 8.45 13.76 -13.38
C ILE A 294 9.27 12.94 -14.37
N GLY A 295 9.13 13.27 -15.65
CA GLY A 295 9.97 12.73 -16.72
C GLY A 295 11.21 13.63 -16.93
N VAL A 296 12.39 13.03 -16.98
CA VAL A 296 13.66 13.75 -17.18
C VAL A 296 14.38 13.17 -18.39
N GLU A 297 14.79 14.04 -19.33
CA GLU A 297 15.59 13.63 -20.47
C GLU A 297 17.07 13.45 -20.08
N GLY A 298 17.73 12.52 -20.77
CA GLY A 298 19.16 12.25 -20.61
C GLY A 298 19.48 11.05 -19.71
N PRO A 299 20.77 10.80 -19.44
CA PRO A 299 21.19 9.68 -18.64
C PRO A 299 20.88 9.91 -17.14
N THR A 300 20.49 8.86 -16.45
CA THR A 300 20.30 8.91 -14.99
C THR A 300 21.58 9.38 -14.30
N PRO A 301 21.51 10.41 -13.44
CA PRO A 301 22.69 10.89 -12.69
C PRO A 301 23.33 9.75 -11.89
N LYS A 302 24.68 9.67 -11.89
CA LYS A 302 25.43 8.58 -11.25
C LYS A 302 25.05 8.36 -9.79
N HIS A 303 24.79 9.43 -9.03
CA HIS A 303 24.41 9.36 -7.61
C HIS A 303 22.99 8.83 -7.37
N LEU A 304 22.14 8.78 -8.41
CA LEU A 304 20.78 8.23 -8.36
C LEU A 304 20.66 6.86 -9.03
N ALA A 305 21.61 6.47 -9.88
CA ALA A 305 21.49 5.33 -10.81
C ALA A 305 21.13 3.99 -10.15
N LYS A 306 21.50 3.79 -8.88
CA LYS A 306 21.20 2.55 -8.12
C LYS A 306 20.09 2.73 -7.09
N LYS A 307 19.51 3.94 -6.95
CA LYS A 307 18.48 4.22 -5.95
C LYS A 307 17.11 4.00 -6.55
N CYS A 308 16.31 3.13 -5.94
CA CYS A 308 14.96 2.83 -6.41
C CYS A 308 13.87 3.43 -5.51
N TRP A 309 14.24 3.88 -4.29
CA TRP A 309 13.28 4.44 -3.34
C TRP A 309 13.97 5.47 -2.43
N LEU A 310 13.41 6.67 -2.36
CA LEU A 310 13.93 7.76 -1.54
C LEU A 310 12.85 8.24 -0.58
N TYR A 311 13.22 8.48 0.68
CA TYR A 311 12.36 9.04 1.71
C TYR A 311 12.86 10.41 2.15
N PHE A 312 11.95 11.36 2.37
CA PHE A 312 12.23 12.74 2.74
C PHE A 312 11.49 13.13 4.02
N PRO A 313 12.01 12.76 5.21
CA PRO A 313 11.31 12.99 6.48
C PRO A 313 11.25 14.46 6.91
N GLU A 314 12.23 15.29 6.51
CA GLU A 314 12.35 16.67 6.95
C GLU A 314 11.26 17.58 6.37
N ASN A 315 10.91 18.64 7.12
CA ASN A 315 9.84 19.58 6.74
C ASN A 315 10.22 20.59 5.63
N ASN A 316 11.45 20.49 5.12
CA ASN A 316 11.97 21.34 4.04
C ASN A 316 11.41 20.99 2.65
N CYS A 317 10.68 19.91 2.53
CA CYS A 317 9.99 19.51 1.29
C CYS A 317 8.64 18.85 1.59
N PRO A 318 7.69 18.85 0.63
CA PRO A 318 6.36 18.24 0.81
C PRO A 318 6.35 16.71 0.61
N PHE A 319 7.39 16.13 0.04
CA PHE A 319 7.47 14.69 -0.25
C PHE A 319 7.73 13.88 1.03
N TYR A 320 7.42 12.58 0.99
CA TYR A 320 7.76 11.63 2.05
C TYR A 320 8.67 10.52 1.55
#